data_7f6539e949cabed3532e3c2bb0ef6507
#
_entry.id   7f6539e949cabed3532e3c2bb0ef6507
#
_cell.length_a   1.000
_cell.length_b   1.000
_cell.length_c   1.000
_cell.angle_alpha   90.00
_cell.angle_beta   90.00
_cell.angle_gamma   90.00
#
_symmetry.space_group_name_H-M   'P 1'
#
loop_
_entity.id
_entity.type
_entity.pdbx_description
1 polymer ?
#
loop_
_entity_poly.entity_id
_entity_poly.type
_entity_poly.pdbx_seq_one_letter_code
_entity_poly.pdbx_strand_id
1 'polypeptide(L)'
;NSSSNGVRTFTISDTNIASNSDGTNLKIEGVGETKVSVSIAPTENYNGITAQTTFKINKGIPQIVFDDVTKSFGDQDFTLSAQSFDGAVFSYSIVDTSIASISNDNVSIIKGGSSIITVNLAESNLYLAGSASATLTINKGSLDISWYDSILIKVITIGQFELIVPTYNADFDGVI
;
A
#
# COMPACT_ATOMS: atom_id res chain seq x y z
N ASN A 1 -20.95 34.53 -25.07
CA ASN A 1 -21.59 34.07 -26.32
C ASN A 1 -21.13 34.97 -27.45
N SER A 2 -20.30 34.44 -28.37
CA SER A 2 -19.91 35.13 -29.58
C SER A 2 -21.04 34.97 -30.59
N SER A 3 -21.60 36.08 -31.06
CA SER A 3 -22.58 36.09 -32.16
C SER A 3 -21.93 35.99 -33.55
N SER A 4 -20.61 35.81 -33.62
CA SER A 4 -19.92 35.64 -34.91
C SER A 4 -20.02 34.17 -35.35
N ASN A 5 -20.23 33.94 -36.63
CA ASN A 5 -20.17 32.63 -37.27
C ASN A 5 -18.72 32.19 -37.61
N GLY A 6 -17.68 32.85 -37.07
CA GLY A 6 -16.29 32.51 -37.30
C GLY A 6 -15.94 31.15 -36.77
N VAL A 7 -15.08 30.41 -37.51
CA VAL A 7 -14.58 29.11 -37.08
C VAL A 7 -13.74 29.26 -35.82
N ARG A 8 -14.03 28.42 -34.83
CA ARG A 8 -13.29 28.36 -33.57
C ARG A 8 -12.19 27.31 -33.65
N THR A 9 -11.01 27.67 -33.23
CA THR A 9 -9.86 26.77 -33.15
C THR A 9 -9.29 26.81 -31.73
N PHE A 10 -9.11 25.65 -31.11
CA PHE A 10 -8.44 25.51 -29.82
C PHE A 10 -7.02 25.05 -30.03
N THR A 11 -6.10 25.64 -29.30
CA THR A 11 -4.69 25.24 -29.26
C THR A 11 -4.21 25.10 -27.82
N ILE A 12 -3.38 24.09 -27.58
CA ILE A 12 -2.78 23.78 -26.28
C ILE A 12 -1.28 23.83 -26.47
N SER A 13 -0.58 24.58 -25.63
CA SER A 13 0.86 24.81 -25.79
C SER A 13 1.69 23.57 -25.45
N ASP A 14 1.27 22.79 -24.47
CA ASP A 14 1.93 21.54 -24.06
C ASP A 14 0.90 20.40 -24.00
N THR A 15 0.99 19.52 -24.97
CA THR A 15 0.09 18.37 -25.11
C THR A 15 0.43 17.22 -24.17
N ASN A 16 1.57 17.25 -23.47
CA ASN A 16 1.89 16.28 -22.42
C ASN A 16 1.14 16.60 -21.12
N ILE A 17 0.63 17.82 -20.97
CA ILE A 17 -0.12 18.25 -19.77
C ILE A 17 -1.62 18.15 -20.05
N ALA A 18 -2.08 18.62 -21.20
CA ALA A 18 -3.47 18.50 -21.62
C ALA A 18 -3.57 18.36 -23.14
N SER A 19 -4.59 17.66 -23.60
CA SER A 19 -4.89 17.51 -25.03
C SER A 19 -6.36 17.82 -25.31
N ASN A 20 -6.65 18.08 -26.57
CA ASN A 20 -8.01 18.28 -27.07
C ASN A 20 -8.14 17.56 -28.42
N SER A 21 -8.88 16.48 -28.46
CA SER A 21 -9.09 15.67 -29.66
C SER A 21 -10.43 15.88 -30.33
N ASP A 22 -11.42 16.48 -29.64
CA ASP A 22 -12.80 16.63 -30.11
C ASP A 22 -13.23 18.10 -30.31
N GLY A 23 -12.33 19.04 -30.07
CA GLY A 23 -12.60 20.48 -30.20
C GLY A 23 -13.46 21.08 -29.09
N THR A 24 -13.88 20.29 -28.10
CA THR A 24 -14.80 20.73 -27.02
C THR A 24 -14.31 20.41 -25.62
N ASN A 25 -13.64 19.27 -25.44
CA ASN A 25 -13.22 18.79 -24.13
C ASN A 25 -11.70 18.78 -24.00
N LEU A 26 -11.18 19.16 -22.82
CA LEU A 26 -9.79 18.99 -22.46
C LEU A 26 -9.62 17.64 -21.77
N LYS A 27 -8.68 16.86 -22.26
CA LYS A 27 -8.19 15.64 -21.59
C LYS A 27 -6.93 16.00 -20.82
N ILE A 28 -6.87 15.61 -19.56
CA ILE A 28 -5.66 15.73 -18.73
C ILE A 28 -4.72 14.59 -19.07
N GLU A 29 -3.48 14.93 -19.46
CA GLU A 29 -2.43 13.95 -19.81
C GLU A 29 -1.32 13.91 -18.76
N GLY A 30 -1.09 15.02 -18.03
CA GLY A 30 -0.03 15.12 -17.06
C GLY A 30 -0.21 16.27 -16.07
N VAL A 31 0.76 16.44 -15.18
CA VAL A 31 0.86 17.49 -14.18
C VAL A 31 1.74 18.63 -14.68
N GLY A 32 1.35 19.87 -14.41
CA GLY A 32 2.08 21.06 -14.82
C GLY A 32 1.19 22.20 -15.24
N GLU A 33 1.75 23.15 -15.98
CA GLU A 33 1.03 24.29 -16.49
C GLU A 33 1.10 24.34 -18.03
N THR A 34 -0.04 24.55 -18.67
CA THR A 34 -0.13 24.73 -20.11
C THR A 34 -1.03 25.92 -20.44
N LYS A 35 -0.81 26.55 -21.59
CA LYS A 35 -1.70 27.59 -22.09
C LYS A 35 -2.71 26.99 -23.03
N VAL A 36 -3.97 27.34 -22.83
CA VAL A 36 -5.07 27.02 -23.71
C VAL A 36 -5.52 28.30 -24.39
N SER A 37 -5.53 28.32 -25.70
CA SER A 37 -5.96 29.45 -26.50
C SER A 37 -7.17 29.06 -27.36
N VAL A 38 -8.10 29.98 -27.50
CA VAL A 38 -9.18 29.88 -28.44
C VAL A 38 -9.08 31.04 -29.44
N SER A 39 -9.08 30.73 -30.70
CA SER A 39 -9.08 31.70 -31.80
C SER A 39 -10.40 31.59 -32.55
N ILE A 40 -10.95 32.72 -32.89
CA ILE A 40 -12.12 32.84 -33.79
C ILE A 40 -11.63 33.53 -35.06
N ALA A 41 -11.81 32.87 -36.18
CA ALA A 41 -11.41 33.41 -37.46
C ALA A 41 -12.24 34.68 -37.81
N PRO A 42 -11.68 35.66 -38.56
CA PRO A 42 -12.44 36.81 -39.04
C PRO A 42 -13.55 36.35 -39.97
N THR A 43 -14.62 37.16 -39.98
CA THR A 43 -15.75 37.03 -40.89
C THR A 43 -15.90 38.34 -41.69
N GLU A 44 -16.84 38.37 -42.60
CA GLU A 44 -17.10 39.60 -43.39
C GLU A 44 -17.35 40.83 -42.51
N ASN A 45 -18.02 40.64 -41.37
CA ASN A 45 -18.46 41.74 -40.49
C ASN A 45 -17.69 41.84 -39.17
N TYR A 46 -16.77 40.91 -38.87
CA TYR A 46 -16.04 40.88 -37.59
C TYR A 46 -14.56 40.52 -37.79
N ASN A 47 -13.70 41.25 -37.10
CA ASN A 47 -12.31 40.88 -37.00
C ASN A 47 -12.13 39.60 -36.20
N GLY A 48 -11.11 38.79 -36.51
CA GLY A 48 -10.71 37.65 -35.74
C GLY A 48 -10.23 38.07 -34.33
N ILE A 49 -10.41 37.19 -33.36
CA ILE A 49 -9.96 37.42 -31.98
C ILE A 49 -9.35 36.13 -31.42
N THR A 50 -8.36 36.29 -30.53
CA THR A 50 -7.77 35.20 -29.78
C THR A 50 -7.83 35.53 -28.28
N ALA A 51 -8.26 34.57 -27.48
CA ALA A 51 -8.18 34.60 -26.03
C ALA A 51 -7.36 33.41 -25.54
N GLN A 52 -6.64 33.59 -24.45
CA GLN A 52 -5.88 32.49 -23.83
C GLN A 52 -5.99 32.52 -22.30
N THR A 53 -5.80 31.35 -21.71
CA THR A 53 -5.73 31.17 -20.25
C THR A 53 -4.66 30.15 -19.93
N THR A 54 -4.13 30.23 -18.69
CA THR A 54 -3.24 29.21 -18.15
C THR A 54 -4.08 28.15 -17.46
N PHE A 55 -3.79 26.90 -17.77
CA PHE A 55 -4.40 25.73 -17.18
C PHE A 55 -3.35 25.03 -16.33
N LYS A 56 -3.59 24.90 -15.03
CA LYS A 56 -2.68 24.29 -14.06
C LYS A 56 -3.26 23.00 -13.52
N ILE A 57 -2.48 21.93 -13.62
CA ILE A 57 -2.81 20.61 -13.09
C ILE A 57 -1.81 20.28 -12.00
N ASN A 58 -2.29 20.12 -10.79
CA ASN A 58 -1.48 19.75 -9.64
C ASN A 58 -1.39 18.23 -9.50
N LYS A 59 -0.35 17.75 -8.80
CA LYS A 59 -0.24 16.34 -8.41
C LYS A 59 -1.43 15.92 -7.55
N GLY A 60 -1.90 14.73 -7.79
CA GLY A 60 -2.95 14.10 -6.99
C GLY A 60 -2.46 13.73 -5.60
N ILE A 61 -3.36 13.65 -4.63
CA ILE A 61 -3.11 13.10 -3.30
C ILE A 61 -3.42 11.60 -3.39
N PRO A 62 -2.45 10.70 -3.08
CA PRO A 62 -2.70 9.27 -3.17
C PRO A 62 -3.62 8.82 -2.02
N GLN A 63 -4.55 7.94 -2.34
CA GLN A 63 -5.29 7.15 -1.35
C GLN A 63 -4.48 5.89 -1.10
N ILE A 64 -4.15 5.60 0.17
CA ILE A 64 -3.42 4.39 0.56
C ILE A 64 -4.31 3.58 1.48
N VAL A 65 -4.58 2.32 1.09
CA VAL A 65 -5.31 1.35 1.92
C VAL A 65 -4.28 0.38 2.48
N PHE A 66 -4.21 0.31 3.80
CA PHE A 66 -3.31 -0.57 4.53
C PHE A 66 -3.97 -0.99 5.83
N ASP A 67 -4.30 -2.27 5.95
CA ASP A 67 -5.13 -2.82 7.01
C ASP A 67 -4.28 -3.41 8.14
N ASP A 68 -4.87 -3.52 9.33
CA ASP A 68 -4.28 -4.19 10.48
C ASP A 68 -4.00 -5.66 10.18
N VAL A 69 -2.89 -6.18 10.72
CA VAL A 69 -2.46 -7.56 10.53
C VAL A 69 -2.40 -8.28 11.86
N THR A 70 -3.05 -9.44 11.94
CA THR A 70 -2.98 -10.31 13.12
C THR A 70 -2.40 -11.66 12.72
N LYS A 71 -1.40 -12.11 13.48
CA LYS A 71 -0.70 -13.39 13.37
C LYS A 71 -0.48 -14.00 14.75
N SER A 72 0.05 -15.21 14.79
CA SER A 72 0.44 -15.89 16.02
C SER A 72 1.94 -16.22 15.99
N PHE A 73 2.56 -16.24 17.15
CA PHE A 73 3.93 -16.74 17.28
C PHE A 73 4.00 -18.20 16.82
N GLY A 74 4.95 -18.50 15.94
CA GLY A 74 5.05 -19.79 15.26
C GLY A 74 4.43 -19.84 13.85
N ASP A 75 3.69 -18.81 13.45
CA ASP A 75 3.28 -18.66 12.05
C ASP A 75 4.51 -18.41 11.16
N GLN A 76 4.41 -18.79 9.89
CA GLN A 76 5.46 -18.53 8.91
C GLN A 76 5.54 -17.04 8.58
N ASP A 77 6.69 -16.64 8.04
CA ASP A 77 6.91 -15.32 7.45
C ASP A 77 5.81 -15.02 6.42
N PHE A 78 5.41 -13.76 6.33
CA PHE A 78 4.33 -13.32 5.47
C PHE A 78 4.67 -11.99 4.78
N THR A 79 3.98 -11.68 3.70
CA THR A 79 4.15 -10.44 2.95
C THR A 79 3.08 -9.41 3.31
N LEU A 80 3.51 -8.14 3.41
CA LEU A 80 2.62 -6.99 3.54
C LEU A 80 2.07 -6.61 2.17
N SER A 81 0.83 -6.16 2.14
CA SER A 81 0.20 -5.66 0.94
C SER A 81 -0.56 -4.37 1.24
N ALA A 82 -0.17 -3.30 0.61
CA ALA A 82 -0.91 -2.04 0.59
C ALA A 82 -1.44 -1.76 -0.81
N GLN A 83 -2.50 -0.98 -0.92
CA GLN A 83 -3.11 -0.62 -2.18
C GLN A 83 -3.15 0.89 -2.36
N SER A 84 -2.97 1.35 -3.59
CA SER A 84 -3.14 2.73 -4.01
C SER A 84 -3.45 2.77 -5.52
N PHE A 85 -2.92 3.76 -6.26
CA PHE A 85 -3.03 3.83 -7.71
C PHE A 85 -2.15 2.77 -8.41
N ASP A 86 -2.44 2.49 -9.67
CA ASP A 86 -1.67 1.53 -10.48
C ASP A 86 -0.21 1.95 -10.63
N GLY A 87 0.71 1.00 -10.43
CA GLY A 87 2.16 1.23 -10.43
C GLY A 87 2.73 1.90 -9.18
N ALA A 88 1.96 1.98 -8.08
CA ALA A 88 2.45 2.48 -6.79
C ALA A 88 3.56 1.57 -6.23
N VAL A 89 4.67 2.17 -5.78
CA VAL A 89 5.78 1.46 -5.14
C VAL A 89 5.81 1.82 -3.67
N PHE A 90 5.73 0.79 -2.82
CA PHE A 90 5.67 0.94 -1.37
C PHE A 90 6.98 0.55 -0.71
N SER A 91 7.24 1.18 0.43
CA SER A 91 8.24 0.75 1.39
C SER A 91 7.61 0.65 2.78
N TYR A 92 8.08 -0.29 3.60
CA TYR A 92 7.50 -0.59 4.89
C TYR A 92 8.53 -0.41 6.00
N SER A 93 8.06 0.01 7.16
CA SER A 93 8.85 0.11 8.38
C SER A 93 8.01 -0.29 9.59
N ILE A 94 8.68 -0.77 10.65
CA ILE A 94 8.06 -1.17 11.92
C ILE A 94 8.70 -0.40 13.05
N VAL A 95 7.91 0.01 14.03
CA VAL A 95 8.37 0.78 15.18
C VAL A 95 9.15 -0.10 16.16
N ASP A 96 8.62 -1.26 16.52
CA ASP A 96 9.28 -2.19 17.46
C ASP A 96 9.84 -3.42 16.72
N THR A 97 11.13 -3.34 16.41
CA THR A 97 11.87 -4.40 15.72
C THR A 97 12.11 -5.64 16.60
N SER A 98 11.78 -5.60 17.90
CA SER A 98 11.87 -6.77 18.78
C SER A 98 10.66 -7.71 18.61
N ILE A 99 9.55 -7.24 18.01
CA ILE A 99 8.33 -8.03 17.76
C ILE A 99 8.41 -8.72 16.41
N ALA A 100 8.84 -8.00 15.38
CA ALA A 100 9.03 -8.53 14.03
C ALA A 100 10.09 -7.72 13.30
N SER A 101 10.69 -8.30 12.28
CA SER A 101 11.57 -7.61 11.33
C SER A 101 10.91 -7.54 9.95
N ILE A 102 11.21 -6.46 9.22
CA ILE A 102 10.72 -6.26 7.85
C ILE A 102 11.89 -6.14 6.90
N SER A 103 11.87 -6.92 5.83
CA SER A 103 12.80 -6.83 4.71
C SER A 103 12.00 -6.71 3.42
N ASN A 104 12.04 -5.53 2.80
CA ASN A 104 11.14 -5.11 1.71
C ASN A 104 9.68 -5.16 2.17
N ASP A 105 8.90 -6.14 1.72
CA ASP A 105 7.52 -6.42 2.10
C ASP A 105 7.36 -7.68 2.96
N ASN A 106 8.44 -8.46 3.16
CA ASN A 106 8.42 -9.67 3.95
C ASN A 106 8.62 -9.40 5.43
N VAL A 107 7.75 -9.97 6.27
CA VAL A 107 7.77 -9.85 7.74
C VAL A 107 8.15 -11.18 8.35
N SER A 108 9.19 -11.16 9.19
CA SER A 108 9.60 -12.32 10.02
C SER A 108 9.21 -12.05 11.47
N ILE A 109 8.47 -12.99 12.08
CA ILE A 109 7.96 -12.89 13.45
C ILE A 109 9.07 -13.26 14.44
N ILE A 110 9.28 -12.40 15.47
CA ILE A 110 10.32 -12.60 16.48
C ILE A 110 9.72 -13.01 17.83
N LYS A 111 8.64 -12.31 18.26
CA LYS A 111 7.94 -12.62 19.51
C LYS A 111 6.49 -12.12 19.49
N GLY A 112 5.69 -12.57 20.46
CA GLY A 112 4.35 -12.02 20.70
C GLY A 112 4.36 -10.56 21.16
N GLY A 113 3.37 -9.78 20.73
CA GLY A 113 3.22 -8.36 21.05
C GLY A 113 2.53 -7.58 19.93
N SER A 114 2.48 -6.26 20.06
CA SER A 114 1.89 -5.40 19.03
C SER A 114 2.84 -4.26 18.69
N SER A 115 2.89 -3.90 17.40
CA SER A 115 3.70 -2.79 16.90
C SER A 115 2.97 -2.08 15.76
N ILE A 116 3.33 -0.83 15.53
CA ILE A 116 2.86 -0.08 14.36
C ILE A 116 3.77 -0.38 13.16
N ILE A 117 3.16 -0.72 12.04
CA ILE A 117 3.80 -0.75 10.73
C ILE A 117 3.36 0.49 9.97
N THR A 118 4.31 1.17 9.34
CA THR A 118 4.05 2.30 8.45
C THR A 118 4.43 1.91 7.03
N VAL A 119 3.50 2.12 6.11
CA VAL A 119 3.74 2.04 4.68
C VAL A 119 3.98 3.45 4.14
N ASN A 120 5.01 3.63 3.33
CA ASN A 120 5.34 4.87 2.68
C ASN A 120 5.27 4.69 1.17
N LEU A 121 4.67 5.65 0.51
CA LEU A 121 4.59 5.78 -0.94
C LEU A 121 5.43 6.98 -1.37
N ALA A 122 6.41 6.74 -2.22
CA ALA A 122 7.23 7.80 -2.78
C ALA A 122 6.44 8.69 -3.75
N GLU A 123 6.85 9.94 -3.85
CA GLU A 123 6.30 10.87 -4.83
C GLU A 123 6.55 10.36 -6.26
N SER A 124 5.56 10.51 -7.12
CA SER A 124 5.64 10.18 -8.55
C SER A 124 5.45 11.42 -9.42
N ASN A 125 5.45 11.24 -10.73
CA ASN A 125 5.17 12.34 -11.65
C ASN A 125 3.75 12.89 -11.50
N LEU A 126 2.78 12.04 -11.11
CA LEU A 126 1.35 12.38 -11.07
C LEU A 126 0.80 12.54 -9.65
N TYR A 127 1.46 11.97 -8.63
CA TYR A 127 0.99 11.93 -7.26
C TYR A 127 2.04 12.42 -6.27
N LEU A 128 1.59 13.08 -5.22
CA LEU A 128 2.42 13.44 -4.07
C LEU A 128 2.83 12.16 -3.31
N ALA A 129 3.86 12.29 -2.48
CA ALA A 129 4.19 11.27 -1.49
C ALA A 129 3.04 11.11 -0.48
N GLY A 130 2.92 9.92 0.08
CA GLY A 130 1.91 9.61 1.10
C GLY A 130 2.37 8.53 2.05
N SER A 131 1.66 8.35 3.16
CA SER A 131 1.88 7.26 4.10
C SER A 131 0.58 6.83 4.77
N ALA A 132 0.54 5.57 5.21
CA ALA A 132 -0.51 5.03 6.06
C ALA A 132 0.12 4.14 7.12
N SER A 133 -0.58 3.90 8.23
CA SER A 133 -0.11 3.04 9.30
C SER A 133 -1.18 2.03 9.69
N ALA A 134 -0.74 0.85 10.09
CA ALA A 134 -1.58 -0.23 10.57
C ALA A 134 -0.93 -0.90 11.79
N THR A 135 -1.73 -1.60 12.58
CA THR A 135 -1.26 -2.36 13.74
C THR A 135 -0.93 -3.78 13.33
N LEU A 136 0.29 -4.21 13.64
CA LEU A 136 0.66 -5.62 13.65
C LEU A 136 0.44 -6.18 15.05
N THR A 137 -0.37 -7.22 15.18
CA THR A 137 -0.56 -7.94 16.42
C THR A 137 -0.09 -9.39 16.26
N ILE A 138 0.88 -9.80 17.07
CA ILE A 138 1.36 -11.17 17.17
C ILE A 138 0.84 -11.77 18.47
N ASN A 139 -0.13 -12.66 18.36
CA ASN A 139 -0.65 -13.40 19.50
C ASN A 139 0.40 -14.41 20.00
N LYS A 140 0.32 -14.79 21.26
CA LYS A 140 1.13 -15.90 21.77
C LYS A 140 0.73 -17.19 21.06
N GLY A 141 1.71 -18.00 20.72
CA GLY A 141 1.49 -19.35 20.22
C GLY A 141 0.85 -20.26 21.27
N SER A 142 0.18 -21.32 20.81
CA SER A 142 -0.33 -22.38 21.68
C SER A 142 0.74 -23.43 21.90
N LEU A 143 0.84 -23.92 23.12
CA LEU A 143 1.66 -25.07 23.46
C LEU A 143 0.77 -26.31 23.47
N ASP A 144 1.14 -27.31 22.72
CA ASP A 144 0.49 -28.62 22.76
C ASP A 144 1.30 -29.56 23.66
N ILE A 145 0.65 -30.04 24.73
CA ILE A 145 1.19 -31.09 25.57
C ILE A 145 0.47 -32.38 25.21
N SER A 146 1.18 -33.33 24.56
CA SER A 146 0.64 -34.65 24.28
C SER A 146 1.12 -35.65 25.34
N TRP A 147 0.15 -36.31 25.99
CA TRP A 147 0.41 -37.48 26.80
C TRP A 147 0.25 -38.71 25.92
N TYR A 148 1.15 -39.67 26.05
CA TYR A 148 0.90 -40.97 25.46
C TYR A 148 -0.33 -41.59 26.11
N ASP A 149 -1.37 -41.81 25.31
CA ASP A 149 -2.70 -42.30 25.74
C ASP A 149 -2.70 -43.77 26.21
N SER A 150 -1.56 -44.42 26.21
CA SER A 150 -1.38 -45.79 26.72
C SER A 150 -0.26 -45.82 27.75
N ILE A 151 -0.62 -45.62 29.00
CA ILE A 151 0.19 -46.23 30.07
C ILE A 151 0.00 -47.75 29.95
N LEU A 152 0.89 -48.39 29.23
CA LEU A 152 1.00 -49.82 29.30
C LEU A 152 1.52 -50.13 30.71
N ILE A 153 0.63 -50.37 31.64
CA ILE A 153 0.98 -50.89 32.95
C ILE A 153 1.41 -52.35 32.68
N LYS A 154 2.66 -52.55 32.29
CA LYS A 154 3.30 -53.81 32.38
C LYS A 154 3.56 -54.03 33.85
N VAL A 155 2.74 -54.87 34.50
CA VAL A 155 3.05 -55.37 35.84
C VAL A 155 4.32 -56.19 35.71
N ILE A 156 5.45 -55.53 35.90
CA ILE A 156 6.73 -56.25 36.10
C ILE A 156 6.81 -56.49 37.59
N THR A 157 6.79 -57.75 37.93
CA THR A 157 7.11 -58.26 39.23
C THR A 157 8.49 -57.71 39.59
N ILE A 158 8.54 -56.82 40.61
CA ILE A 158 9.69 -56.34 41.35
C ILE A 158 10.64 -55.35 40.65
N GLY A 159 10.51 -54.06 40.98
CA GLY A 159 11.65 -53.28 41.41
C GLY A 159 12.01 -51.98 40.75
N GLN A 160 11.42 -51.49 39.64
CA GLN A 160 11.69 -50.12 39.17
C GLN A 160 10.49 -49.47 38.49
N PHE A 161 10.15 -48.27 38.95
CA PHE A 161 9.23 -47.38 38.25
C PHE A 161 10.05 -46.42 37.38
N GLU A 162 9.82 -46.42 36.10
CA GLU A 162 10.32 -45.41 35.20
C GLU A 162 9.20 -44.40 34.94
N LEU A 163 9.38 -43.17 35.38
CA LEU A 163 8.46 -42.08 35.12
C LEU A 163 8.64 -41.63 33.66
N ILE A 164 7.67 -41.92 32.81
CA ILE A 164 7.67 -41.36 31.45
C ILE A 164 7.28 -39.91 31.55
N VAL A 165 8.22 -39.02 31.33
CA VAL A 165 7.99 -37.57 31.29
C VAL A 165 7.34 -37.25 29.95
N PRO A 166 6.26 -36.47 29.91
CA PRO A 166 5.68 -36.03 28.67
C PRO A 166 6.68 -35.25 27.83
N THR A 167 6.74 -35.55 26.54
CA THR A 167 7.50 -34.74 25.59
C THR A 167 6.64 -33.56 25.18
N TYR A 168 7.17 -32.36 25.35
CA TYR A 168 6.53 -31.15 24.84
C TYR A 168 7.22 -30.76 23.51
N ASN A 169 6.38 -30.33 22.59
CA ASN A 169 6.86 -29.87 21.28
C ASN A 169 6.84 -28.34 21.30
N ALA A 170 7.92 -27.77 21.84
CA ALA A 170 8.17 -26.34 21.72
C ALA A 170 9.68 -26.11 21.80
N ASP A 171 10.17 -25.27 20.96
CA ASP A 171 11.41 -24.55 21.20
C ASP A 171 11.15 -23.56 22.37
N PHE A 172 11.06 -24.13 23.57
CA PHE A 172 10.89 -23.35 24.78
C PHE A 172 12.26 -23.03 25.35
N ASP A 173 12.75 -21.85 25.02
CA ASP A 173 13.96 -21.25 25.60
C ASP A 173 13.64 -20.57 26.94
N GLY A 174 12.73 -21.15 27.69
CA GLY A 174 12.30 -20.66 28.99
C GLY A 174 12.97 -21.40 30.12
N VAL A 175 13.80 -20.69 30.85
CA VAL A 175 14.30 -21.08 32.18
C VAL A 175 13.09 -21.29 33.11
N ILE A 176 13.00 -22.43 33.76
CA ILE A 176 12.09 -22.69 34.88
C ILE A 176 12.62 -21.93 36.09
#